data_f2d0d41380fec36e01bc16c90a4c64c6
#
_entry.id   f2d0d41380fec36e01bc16c90a4c64c6
#
_cell.length_a   1.000
_cell.length_b   1.000
_cell.length_c   1.000
_cell.angle_alpha   90.00
_cell.angle_beta   90.00
_cell.angle_gamma   90.00
#
_symmetry.space_group_name_H-M   'P 1'
#
loop_
_entity.id
_entity.type
_entity.pdbx_description
1 polymer ?
#
loop_
_entity_poly.entity_id
_entity_poly.type
_entity_poly.pdbx_seq_one_letter_code
_entity_poly.pdbx_strand_id
1 'polypeptide(L)'
;MPLSLILAAVLPSLVLVGYILFKDREYPEPPRYLLKAFVFGMLSTVFSLFFSGPLMALGAYSAEPVTVMDHFRVALFGAALPEELAKLLLLMLLLRHNPYFDEYFDGIVYAVLIGMGFAFVENIGYLAQAGAYWMNAGIMRGVISVPGHYAFAVLMGYFYSLAAFSSGRRGFYKAMALVAPVLAHMAFDWVLMATSAVSEGTATLLAVVFLLGFIRLQKIARKSIARHLS
;
A
#
# COMPACT_ATOMS: atom_id res chain seq x y z
N MET A 1 2.60 24.89 6.58
CA MET A 1 3.11 23.66 7.24
C MET A 1 4.59 23.85 7.51
N PRO A 2 5.13 23.48 8.69
CA PRO A 2 6.58 23.54 8.95
C PRO A 2 7.33 22.53 8.06
N LEU A 3 8.55 22.88 7.65
CA LEU A 3 9.41 22.03 6.81
C LEU A 3 9.64 20.63 7.43
N SER A 4 9.79 20.57 8.74
CA SER A 4 9.97 19.31 9.50
C SER A 4 8.80 18.35 9.34
N LEU A 5 7.57 18.85 9.31
CA LEU A 5 6.38 18.03 9.06
C LEU A 5 6.37 17.48 7.64
N ILE A 6 6.70 18.30 6.64
CA ILE A 6 6.79 17.85 5.24
C ILE A 6 7.87 16.76 5.12
N LEU A 7 9.04 16.97 5.72
CA LEU A 7 10.12 15.97 5.69
C LEU A 7 9.70 14.65 6.36
N ALA A 8 9.02 14.71 7.51
CA ALA A 8 8.54 13.52 8.20
C ALA A 8 7.48 12.75 7.37
N ALA A 9 6.63 13.46 6.63
CA ALA A 9 5.63 12.84 5.76
C ALA A 9 6.25 12.16 4.54
N VAL A 10 7.26 12.77 3.96
CA VAL A 10 7.78 12.46 2.61
C VAL A 10 8.95 11.48 2.64
N LEU A 11 9.87 11.66 3.59
CA LEU A 11 11.15 10.94 3.63
C LEU A 11 10.99 9.41 3.68
N PRO A 12 10.08 8.81 4.47
CA PRO A 12 9.93 7.36 4.51
C PRO A 12 9.58 6.76 3.13
N SER A 13 8.69 7.40 2.38
CA SER A 13 8.32 6.95 1.03
C SER A 13 9.49 7.06 0.06
N LEU A 14 10.25 8.16 0.10
CA LEU A 14 11.42 8.35 -0.76
C LEU A 14 12.55 7.37 -0.45
N VAL A 15 12.76 7.01 0.82
CA VAL A 15 13.74 5.99 1.20
C VAL A 15 13.40 4.63 0.59
N LEU A 16 12.12 4.23 0.61
CA LEU A 16 11.70 2.96 0.02
C LEU A 16 11.71 2.99 -1.52
N VAL A 17 11.41 4.16 -2.13
CA VAL A 17 11.64 4.36 -3.57
C VAL A 17 13.13 4.17 -3.90
N GLY A 18 14.03 4.82 -3.17
CA GLY A 18 15.47 4.65 -3.36
C GLY A 18 15.92 3.18 -3.20
N TYR A 19 15.34 2.46 -2.23
CA TYR A 19 15.64 1.06 -2.02
C TYR A 19 15.23 0.17 -3.21
N ILE A 20 14.02 0.35 -3.76
CA ILE A 20 13.58 -0.49 -4.88
C ILE A 20 14.36 -0.17 -6.15
N LEU A 21 14.66 1.11 -6.42
CA LEU A 21 15.50 1.51 -7.55
C LEU A 21 16.94 1.01 -7.43
N PHE A 22 17.48 0.94 -6.20
CA PHE A 22 18.77 0.32 -5.97
C PHE A 22 18.75 -1.19 -6.29
N LYS A 23 17.63 -1.88 -6.07
CA LYS A 23 17.46 -3.29 -6.45
C LYS A 23 17.37 -3.47 -7.96
N ASP A 24 16.82 -2.48 -8.66
CA ASP A 24 16.62 -2.44 -10.11
C ASP A 24 17.84 -1.93 -10.90
N ARG A 25 18.96 -1.70 -10.26
CA ARG A 25 20.12 -1.00 -10.86
C ARG A 25 20.79 -1.71 -12.03
N GLU A 26 20.57 -3.03 -12.22
CA GLU A 26 21.17 -3.81 -13.30
C GLU A 26 20.43 -3.59 -14.62
N TYR A 27 19.10 -3.42 -14.56
CA TYR A 27 18.23 -3.15 -15.71
C TYR A 27 17.25 -2.01 -15.39
N PRO A 28 17.75 -0.77 -15.26
CA PRO A 28 16.96 0.32 -14.68
C PRO A 28 15.87 0.82 -15.63
N GLU A 29 14.69 1.02 -15.07
CA GLU A 29 13.55 1.58 -15.75
C GLU A 29 13.76 3.07 -16.14
N PRO A 30 13.21 3.53 -17.30
CA PRO A 30 13.36 4.93 -17.70
C PRO A 30 12.76 5.90 -16.70
N PRO A 31 13.49 6.96 -16.29
CA PRO A 31 13.06 7.92 -15.26
C PRO A 31 11.68 8.54 -15.52
N ARG A 32 11.31 8.74 -16.79
CA ARG A 32 9.98 9.27 -17.19
C ARG A 32 8.83 8.35 -16.76
N TYR A 33 9.02 7.03 -16.86
CA TYR A 33 8.00 6.06 -16.47
C TYR A 33 7.96 5.88 -14.94
N LEU A 34 9.13 5.93 -14.28
CA LEU A 34 9.22 5.93 -12.82
C LEU A 34 8.50 7.13 -12.22
N LEU A 35 8.77 8.34 -12.73
CA LEU A 35 8.07 9.56 -12.31
C LEU A 35 6.57 9.46 -12.57
N LYS A 36 6.16 8.96 -13.75
CA LYS A 36 4.74 8.76 -14.07
C LYS A 36 4.07 7.78 -13.11
N ALA A 37 4.75 6.68 -12.74
CA ALA A 37 4.26 5.73 -11.75
C ALA A 37 4.03 6.40 -10.38
N PHE A 38 5.00 7.17 -9.90
CA PHE A 38 4.88 7.88 -8.63
C PHE A 38 3.73 8.89 -8.65
N VAL A 39 3.58 9.67 -9.72
CA VAL A 39 2.46 10.61 -9.90
C VAL A 39 1.12 9.86 -9.97
N PHE A 40 1.06 8.73 -10.65
CA PHE A 40 -0.14 7.88 -10.66
C PHE A 40 -0.48 7.38 -9.25
N GLY A 41 0.53 7.06 -8.44
CA GLY A 41 0.35 6.77 -7.03
C GLY A 41 -0.29 7.92 -6.26
N MET A 42 0.20 9.15 -6.45
CA MET A 42 -0.41 10.34 -5.84
C MET A 42 -1.88 10.51 -6.28
N LEU A 43 -2.17 10.31 -7.55
CA LEU A 43 -3.54 10.40 -8.08
C LEU A 43 -4.44 9.28 -7.55
N SER A 44 -3.91 8.08 -7.29
CA SER A 44 -4.69 6.96 -6.77
C SER A 44 -5.33 7.26 -5.41
N THR A 45 -4.76 8.18 -4.61
CA THR A 45 -5.37 8.65 -3.36
C THR A 45 -6.71 9.36 -3.60
N VAL A 46 -6.80 10.16 -4.67
CA VAL A 46 -8.06 10.82 -5.05
C VAL A 46 -9.02 9.79 -5.66
N PHE A 47 -8.52 8.90 -6.52
CA PHE A 47 -9.35 7.85 -7.13
C PHE A 47 -9.95 6.89 -6.10
N SER A 48 -9.25 6.58 -5.00
CA SER A 48 -9.79 5.72 -3.95
C SER A 48 -11.06 6.28 -3.32
N LEU A 49 -11.18 7.62 -3.21
CA LEU A 49 -12.37 8.27 -2.68
C LEU A 49 -13.62 8.06 -3.55
N PHE A 50 -13.45 7.93 -4.89
CA PHE A 50 -14.57 7.61 -5.78
C PHE A 50 -15.12 6.19 -5.57
N PHE A 51 -14.34 5.30 -4.96
CA PHE A 51 -14.80 3.96 -4.59
C PHE A 51 -15.31 3.91 -3.15
N SER A 52 -14.58 4.52 -2.19
CA SER A 52 -14.96 4.47 -0.78
C SER A 52 -16.22 5.29 -0.47
N GLY A 53 -16.39 6.45 -1.09
CA GLY A 53 -17.55 7.31 -0.87
C GLY A 53 -18.89 6.62 -1.16
N PRO A 54 -19.10 6.04 -2.35
CA PRO A 54 -20.32 5.27 -2.64
C PRO A 54 -20.53 4.07 -1.69
N LEU A 55 -19.48 3.36 -1.29
CA LEU A 55 -19.59 2.26 -0.34
C LEU A 55 -20.08 2.73 1.03
N MET A 56 -19.60 3.88 1.50
CA MET A 56 -20.11 4.51 2.73
C MET A 56 -21.57 4.94 2.57
N ALA A 57 -21.93 5.57 1.47
CA ALA A 57 -23.32 6.00 1.18
C ALA A 57 -24.31 4.83 1.11
N LEU A 58 -23.84 3.64 0.68
CA LEU A 58 -24.60 2.39 0.66
C LEU A 58 -24.62 1.66 2.01
N GLY A 59 -23.98 2.19 3.06
CA GLY A 59 -23.94 1.59 4.40
C GLY A 59 -22.99 0.39 4.52
N ALA A 60 -22.04 0.20 3.60
CA ALA A 60 -21.05 -0.87 3.70
C ALA A 60 -20.13 -0.69 4.92
N TYR A 61 -19.87 0.56 5.32
CA TYR A 61 -19.16 0.92 6.55
C TYR A 61 -19.64 2.27 7.10
N SER A 62 -19.34 2.56 8.37
CA SER A 62 -19.65 3.81 9.06
C SER A 62 -18.41 4.69 9.22
N ALA A 63 -18.58 6.00 9.20
CA ALA A 63 -17.53 6.96 9.57
C ALA A 63 -17.19 6.92 11.07
N GLU A 64 -18.10 6.42 11.91
CA GLU A 64 -17.96 6.31 13.37
C GLU A 64 -18.04 4.82 13.79
N PRO A 65 -16.96 4.04 13.59
CA PRO A 65 -16.93 2.64 13.99
C PRO A 65 -16.87 2.50 15.51
N VAL A 66 -17.68 1.58 16.08
CA VAL A 66 -17.76 1.34 17.52
C VAL A 66 -17.33 -0.09 17.86
N THR A 67 -17.74 -1.06 17.05
CA THR A 67 -17.46 -2.49 17.31
C THR A 67 -16.26 -2.98 16.53
N VAL A 68 -15.69 -4.10 16.93
CA VAL A 68 -14.62 -4.80 16.16
C VAL A 68 -15.06 -5.10 14.73
N MET A 69 -16.36 -5.40 14.52
CA MET A 69 -16.90 -5.64 13.18
C MET A 69 -17.04 -4.36 12.37
N ASP A 70 -17.34 -3.22 12.99
CA ASP A 70 -17.37 -1.94 12.30
C ASP A 70 -15.96 -1.55 11.83
N HIS A 71 -14.95 -1.74 12.69
CA HIS A 71 -13.54 -1.55 12.30
C HIS A 71 -13.11 -2.49 11.16
N PHE A 72 -13.59 -3.74 11.14
CA PHE A 72 -13.37 -4.63 9.98
C PHE A 72 -13.97 -4.06 8.69
N ARG A 73 -15.20 -3.56 8.74
CA ARG A 73 -15.87 -2.96 7.58
C ARG A 73 -15.16 -1.71 7.10
N VAL A 74 -14.70 -0.84 8.01
CA VAL A 74 -13.89 0.34 7.65
C VAL A 74 -12.59 -0.08 7.00
N ALA A 75 -11.85 -1.03 7.59
CA ALA A 75 -10.59 -1.53 7.05
C ALA A 75 -10.75 -2.12 5.65
N LEU A 76 -11.83 -2.88 5.41
CA LEU A 76 -12.07 -3.51 4.11
C LEU A 76 -12.66 -2.53 3.08
N PHE A 77 -13.79 -1.88 3.40
CA PHE A 77 -14.58 -1.11 2.44
C PHE A 77 -14.25 0.38 2.46
N GLY A 78 -13.72 0.90 3.56
CA GLY A 78 -13.29 2.30 3.68
C GLY A 78 -11.88 2.54 3.16
N ALA A 79 -10.97 1.56 3.35
CA ALA A 79 -9.56 1.68 3.02
C ALA A 79 -9.08 0.63 2.01
N ALA A 80 -8.85 -0.61 2.42
CA ALA A 80 -8.07 -1.59 1.66
C ALA A 80 -8.59 -1.84 0.24
N LEU A 81 -9.87 -2.14 0.07
CA LEU A 81 -10.44 -2.44 -1.25
C LEU A 81 -10.43 -1.20 -2.18
N PRO A 82 -10.92 -0.01 -1.77
CA PRO A 82 -10.87 1.20 -2.59
C PRO A 82 -9.45 1.59 -2.99
N GLU A 83 -8.51 1.55 -2.05
CA GLU A 83 -7.15 2.00 -2.28
C GLU A 83 -6.36 1.05 -3.18
N GLU A 84 -6.40 -0.25 -2.88
CA GLU A 84 -5.66 -1.21 -3.69
C GLU A 84 -6.27 -1.35 -5.10
N LEU A 85 -7.60 -1.19 -5.23
CA LEU A 85 -8.26 -1.13 -6.55
C LEU A 85 -7.79 0.10 -7.34
N ALA A 86 -7.77 1.28 -6.73
CA ALA A 86 -7.31 2.50 -7.38
C ALA A 86 -5.84 2.39 -7.84
N LYS A 87 -4.95 1.88 -6.97
CA LYS A 87 -3.54 1.62 -7.29
C LYS A 87 -3.40 0.63 -8.44
N LEU A 88 -4.13 -0.49 -8.41
CA LEU A 88 -4.09 -1.50 -9.48
C LEU A 88 -4.60 -0.96 -10.81
N LEU A 89 -5.69 -0.19 -10.84
CA LEU A 89 -6.21 0.39 -12.08
C LEU A 89 -5.20 1.34 -12.73
N LEU A 90 -4.51 2.16 -11.93
CA LEU A 90 -3.47 3.05 -12.44
C LEU A 90 -2.19 2.30 -12.84
N LEU A 91 -1.84 1.21 -12.15
CA LEU A 91 -0.78 0.31 -12.58
C LEU A 91 -1.11 -0.32 -13.95
N MET A 92 -2.32 -0.83 -14.12
CA MET A 92 -2.77 -1.39 -15.39
C MET A 92 -2.74 -0.37 -16.52
N LEU A 93 -3.17 0.87 -16.24
CA LEU A 93 -3.14 1.97 -17.22
C LEU A 93 -1.71 2.34 -17.60
N LEU A 94 -0.77 2.37 -16.64
CA LEU A 94 0.64 2.65 -16.87
C LEU A 94 1.30 1.58 -17.73
N LEU A 95 1.07 0.30 -17.40
CA LEU A 95 1.78 -0.82 -18.01
C LEU A 95 1.16 -1.30 -19.32
N ARG A 96 -0.09 -0.92 -19.61
CA ARG A 96 -0.83 -1.35 -20.82
C ARG A 96 -0.06 -1.16 -22.14
N HIS A 97 0.71 -0.07 -22.26
CA HIS A 97 1.48 0.28 -23.44
C HIS A 97 2.91 0.73 -23.07
N ASN A 98 3.45 0.19 -21.98
CA ASN A 98 4.81 0.47 -21.57
C ASN A 98 5.75 -0.53 -22.25
N PRO A 99 6.61 -0.12 -23.21
CA PRO A 99 7.53 -1.03 -23.89
C PRO A 99 8.68 -1.50 -23.01
N TYR A 100 8.86 -0.92 -21.85
CA TYR A 100 9.91 -1.26 -20.86
C TYR A 100 9.39 -2.22 -19.78
N PHE A 101 8.11 -2.62 -19.83
CA PHE A 101 7.59 -3.67 -18.98
C PHE A 101 7.85 -5.02 -19.67
N ASP A 102 9.06 -5.52 -19.56
CA ASP A 102 9.54 -6.72 -20.24
C ASP A 102 10.18 -7.77 -19.32
N GLU A 103 10.36 -7.43 -18.02
CA GLU A 103 10.86 -8.34 -16.98
C GLU A 103 9.86 -8.52 -15.82
N TYR A 104 10.03 -9.64 -15.08
CA TYR A 104 9.18 -9.92 -13.91
C TYR A 104 9.34 -8.88 -12.80
N PHE A 105 10.53 -8.31 -12.64
CA PHE A 105 10.80 -7.36 -11.57
C PHE A 105 10.18 -5.98 -11.80
N ASP A 106 9.98 -5.57 -13.06
CA ASP A 106 9.43 -4.27 -13.43
C ASP A 106 8.05 -4.04 -12.82
N GLY A 107 7.19 -5.07 -12.81
CA GLY A 107 5.87 -4.95 -12.20
C GLY A 107 5.94 -4.64 -10.70
N ILE A 108 6.96 -5.14 -9.99
CA ILE A 108 7.20 -4.77 -8.59
C ILE A 108 7.70 -3.33 -8.52
N VAL A 109 8.65 -2.92 -9.36
CA VAL A 109 9.19 -1.56 -9.39
C VAL A 109 8.07 -0.54 -9.60
N TYR A 110 7.28 -0.69 -10.66
CA TYR A 110 6.19 0.22 -10.96
C TYR A 110 5.08 0.21 -9.89
N ALA A 111 4.70 -0.96 -9.37
CA ALA A 111 3.71 -1.04 -8.30
C ALA A 111 4.20 -0.37 -7.01
N VAL A 112 5.48 -0.53 -6.65
CA VAL A 112 6.07 0.14 -5.48
C VAL A 112 6.10 1.65 -5.67
N LEU A 113 6.45 2.16 -6.86
CA LEU A 113 6.40 3.61 -7.13
C LEU A 113 4.97 4.15 -6.95
N ILE A 114 3.95 3.43 -7.43
CA ILE A 114 2.54 3.78 -7.22
C ILE A 114 2.18 3.72 -5.73
N GLY A 115 2.52 2.65 -5.02
CA GLY A 115 2.26 2.51 -3.60
C GLY A 115 2.92 3.59 -2.75
N MET A 116 4.15 3.98 -3.09
CA MET A 116 4.89 5.03 -2.40
C MET A 116 4.36 6.43 -2.74
N GLY A 117 3.92 6.67 -3.97
CA GLY A 117 3.23 7.90 -4.35
C GLY A 117 1.89 8.08 -3.60
N PHE A 118 1.14 6.98 -3.42
CA PHE A 118 -0.06 6.96 -2.59
C PHE A 118 0.28 7.30 -1.13
N ALA A 119 1.20 6.55 -0.50
CA ALA A 119 1.61 6.74 0.89
C ALA A 119 2.17 8.15 1.15
N PHE A 120 2.84 8.75 0.17
CA PHE A 120 3.33 10.12 0.21
C PHE A 120 2.19 11.12 0.44
N VAL A 121 1.12 11.08 -0.37
CA VAL A 121 -0.04 11.99 -0.24
C VAL A 121 -0.82 11.71 1.04
N GLU A 122 -1.05 10.44 1.33
CA GLU A 122 -1.76 10.01 2.52
C GLU A 122 -1.05 10.48 3.79
N ASN A 123 0.27 10.33 3.89
CA ASN A 123 1.04 10.82 5.03
C ASN A 123 0.92 12.33 5.22
N ILE A 124 0.97 13.11 4.16
CA ILE A 124 0.75 14.56 4.24
C ILE A 124 -0.62 14.85 4.85
N GLY A 125 -1.66 14.15 4.39
CA GLY A 125 -3.02 14.31 4.92
C GLY A 125 -3.13 13.98 6.40
N TYR A 126 -2.58 12.84 6.84
CA TYR A 126 -2.61 12.42 8.24
C TYR A 126 -1.80 13.35 9.15
N LEU A 127 -0.59 13.75 8.75
CA LEU A 127 0.23 14.64 9.56
C LEU A 127 -0.38 16.05 9.67
N ALA A 128 -1.03 16.53 8.61
CA ALA A 128 -1.73 17.80 8.63
C ALA A 128 -2.92 17.79 9.61
N GLN A 129 -3.62 16.66 9.74
CA GLN A 129 -4.75 16.48 10.65
C GLN A 129 -4.31 16.19 12.10
N ALA A 130 -3.12 15.67 12.34
CA ALA A 130 -2.61 15.31 13.66
C ALA A 130 -2.32 16.52 14.59
N GLY A 131 -2.33 17.74 14.06
CA GLY A 131 -2.13 18.97 14.85
C GLY A 131 -0.81 18.94 15.64
N ALA A 132 -0.88 19.10 16.97
CA ALA A 132 0.31 19.06 17.84
C ALA A 132 1.00 17.70 17.90
N TYR A 133 0.33 16.60 17.54
CA TYR A 133 0.85 15.23 17.60
C TYR A 133 1.48 14.77 16.27
N TRP A 134 1.67 15.66 15.32
CA TRP A 134 2.17 15.32 13.97
C TRP A 134 3.52 14.56 14.00
N MET A 135 4.39 14.82 14.96
CA MET A 135 5.70 14.15 15.06
C MET A 135 5.53 12.67 15.43
N ASN A 136 4.69 12.36 16.43
CA ASN A 136 4.39 10.98 16.81
C ASN A 136 3.70 10.23 15.66
N ALA A 137 2.71 10.87 15.02
CA ALA A 137 2.05 10.31 13.86
C ALA A 137 3.05 10.06 12.71
N GLY A 138 3.98 10.99 12.45
CA GLY A 138 5.00 10.85 11.42
C GLY A 138 5.95 9.69 11.67
N ILE A 139 6.43 9.52 12.90
CA ILE A 139 7.30 8.40 13.29
C ILE A 139 6.55 7.07 13.12
N MET A 140 5.35 6.96 13.68
CA MET A 140 4.54 5.73 13.61
C MET A 140 4.22 5.36 12.16
N ARG A 141 3.78 6.34 11.35
CA ARG A 141 3.47 6.08 9.94
C ARG A 141 4.72 5.76 9.13
N GLY A 142 5.84 6.42 9.39
CA GLY A 142 7.11 6.17 8.71
C GLY A 142 7.66 4.77 8.97
N VAL A 143 7.46 4.21 10.16
CA VAL A 143 7.97 2.89 10.56
C VAL A 143 6.97 1.76 10.27
N ILE A 144 5.68 2.05 10.27
CA ILE A 144 4.61 1.03 10.18
C ILE A 144 3.80 1.17 8.90
N SER A 145 3.11 2.32 8.67
CA SER A 145 2.18 2.46 7.55
C SER A 145 2.89 2.49 6.20
N VAL A 146 3.94 3.28 6.05
CA VAL A 146 4.67 3.37 4.78
C VAL A 146 5.31 2.04 4.38
N PRO A 147 6.00 1.30 5.26
CA PRO A 147 6.45 -0.06 4.95
C PRO A 147 5.31 -1.06 4.75
N GLY A 148 4.12 -0.82 5.32
CA GLY A 148 2.90 -1.57 5.01
C GLY A 148 2.51 -1.40 3.54
N HIS A 149 2.29 -0.16 3.09
CA HIS A 149 1.98 0.14 1.68
C HIS A 149 3.05 -0.37 0.71
N TYR A 150 4.33 -0.29 1.09
CA TYR A 150 5.41 -0.90 0.32
C TYR A 150 5.19 -2.41 0.13
N ALA A 151 4.89 -3.13 1.19
CA ALA A 151 4.68 -4.58 1.13
C ALA A 151 3.43 -4.95 0.32
N PHE A 152 2.32 -4.19 0.44
CA PHE A 152 1.11 -4.39 -0.37
C PHE A 152 1.42 -4.17 -1.86
N ALA A 153 2.15 -3.11 -2.18
CA ALA A 153 2.57 -2.82 -3.55
C ALA A 153 3.49 -3.91 -4.14
N VAL A 154 4.43 -4.46 -3.35
CA VAL A 154 5.25 -5.62 -3.76
C VAL A 154 4.37 -6.83 -4.08
N LEU A 155 3.36 -7.14 -3.26
CA LEU A 155 2.42 -8.23 -3.53
C LEU A 155 1.63 -7.99 -4.83
N MET A 156 1.13 -6.77 -5.03
CA MET A 156 0.42 -6.37 -6.26
C MET A 156 1.30 -6.58 -7.49
N GLY A 157 2.48 -5.99 -7.50
CA GLY A 157 3.44 -6.08 -8.63
C GLY A 157 3.89 -7.50 -8.89
N TYR A 158 4.17 -8.28 -7.85
CA TYR A 158 4.54 -9.70 -7.96
C TYR A 158 3.50 -10.51 -8.72
N PHE A 159 2.23 -10.44 -8.32
CA PHE A 159 1.16 -11.18 -8.99
C PHE A 159 0.81 -10.59 -10.36
N TYR A 160 0.96 -9.27 -10.54
CA TYR A 160 0.75 -8.63 -11.83
C TYR A 160 1.75 -9.13 -12.88
N SER A 161 3.03 -9.20 -12.54
CA SER A 161 4.08 -9.74 -13.41
C SER A 161 3.87 -11.23 -13.72
N LEU A 162 3.49 -12.02 -12.71
CA LEU A 162 3.11 -13.42 -12.96
C LEU A 162 1.94 -13.54 -13.93
N ALA A 163 0.97 -12.63 -13.87
CA ALA A 163 -0.15 -12.62 -14.81
C ALA A 163 0.28 -12.18 -16.23
N ALA A 164 1.32 -11.36 -16.35
CA ALA A 164 1.83 -10.89 -17.64
C ALA A 164 2.71 -11.95 -18.33
N PHE A 165 3.68 -12.52 -17.60
CA PHE A 165 4.78 -13.29 -18.17
C PHE A 165 4.67 -14.81 -17.99
N SER A 166 3.86 -15.30 -17.04
CA SER A 166 3.71 -16.76 -16.84
C SER A 166 2.81 -17.40 -17.89
N SER A 167 3.17 -18.57 -18.34
CA SER A 167 2.40 -19.38 -19.32
C SER A 167 1.13 -20.03 -18.77
N GLY A 168 0.98 -20.12 -17.45
CA GLY A 168 -0.16 -20.78 -16.80
C GLY A 168 -0.85 -19.91 -15.74
N ARG A 169 -2.10 -20.27 -15.38
CA ARG A 169 -2.88 -19.67 -14.30
C ARG A 169 -3.05 -18.14 -14.36
N ARG A 170 -2.99 -17.54 -15.55
CA ARG A 170 -3.05 -16.09 -15.76
C ARG A 170 -4.25 -15.42 -15.07
N GLY A 171 -5.44 -16.04 -15.14
CA GLY A 171 -6.65 -15.53 -14.48
C GLY A 171 -6.51 -15.50 -12.95
N PHE A 172 -5.92 -16.55 -12.36
CA PHE A 172 -5.62 -16.60 -10.93
C PHE A 172 -4.66 -15.49 -10.51
N TYR A 173 -3.56 -15.30 -11.24
CA TYR A 173 -2.59 -14.25 -10.91
C TYR A 173 -3.17 -12.84 -11.06
N LYS A 174 -4.03 -12.59 -12.07
CA LYS A 174 -4.76 -11.32 -12.20
C LYS A 174 -5.66 -11.05 -11.00
N ALA A 175 -6.39 -12.06 -10.51
CA ALA A 175 -7.20 -11.92 -9.31
C ALA A 175 -6.32 -11.66 -8.08
N MET A 176 -5.21 -12.40 -7.93
CA MET A 176 -4.30 -12.25 -6.79
C MET A 176 -3.56 -10.90 -6.79
N ALA A 177 -3.37 -10.24 -7.93
CA ALA A 177 -2.81 -8.89 -8.00
C ALA A 177 -3.68 -7.85 -7.25
N LEU A 178 -4.99 -8.12 -7.07
CA LEU A 178 -5.88 -7.33 -6.22
C LEU A 178 -6.10 -7.98 -4.86
N VAL A 179 -6.45 -9.26 -4.82
CA VAL A 179 -6.90 -9.94 -3.60
C VAL A 179 -5.79 -10.02 -2.54
N ALA A 180 -4.55 -10.31 -2.95
CA ALA A 180 -3.46 -10.45 -1.98
C ALA A 180 -3.13 -9.13 -1.25
N PRO A 181 -2.92 -7.98 -1.94
CA PRO A 181 -2.71 -6.71 -1.26
C PRO A 181 -3.95 -6.25 -0.48
N VAL A 182 -5.18 -6.44 -0.97
CA VAL A 182 -6.41 -6.09 -0.23
C VAL A 182 -6.49 -6.86 1.09
N LEU A 183 -6.26 -8.18 1.08
CA LEU A 183 -6.31 -8.97 2.32
C LEU A 183 -5.19 -8.59 3.30
N ALA A 184 -3.98 -8.33 2.80
CA ALA A 184 -2.86 -7.90 3.63
C ALA A 184 -3.11 -6.52 4.25
N HIS A 185 -3.62 -5.57 3.46
CA HIS A 185 -3.95 -4.23 3.90
C HIS A 185 -5.12 -4.23 4.89
N MET A 186 -6.22 -4.89 4.54
CA MET A 186 -7.37 -5.05 5.42
C MET A 186 -7.00 -5.64 6.77
N ALA A 187 -6.22 -6.72 6.80
CA ALA A 187 -5.78 -7.33 8.04
C ALA A 187 -4.88 -6.40 8.86
N PHE A 188 -4.00 -5.66 8.18
CA PHE A 188 -3.14 -4.65 8.79
C PHE A 188 -3.95 -3.56 9.48
N ASP A 189 -4.88 -2.92 8.77
CA ASP A 189 -5.70 -1.83 9.31
C ASP A 189 -6.68 -2.31 10.37
N TRP A 190 -7.37 -3.44 10.10
CA TRP A 190 -8.34 -3.98 11.03
C TRP A 190 -7.76 -4.27 12.40
N VAL A 191 -6.60 -4.93 12.46
CA VAL A 191 -5.96 -5.27 13.74
C VAL A 191 -5.56 -4.00 14.50
N LEU A 192 -5.05 -2.97 13.80
CA LEU A 192 -4.71 -1.69 14.44
C LEU A 192 -5.95 -0.96 14.96
N MET A 193 -6.98 -0.83 14.11
CA MET A 193 -8.22 -0.12 14.47
C MET A 193 -9.00 -0.82 15.58
N ALA A 194 -9.05 -2.16 15.58
CA ALA A 194 -9.79 -2.95 16.56
C ALA A 194 -9.24 -2.81 17.99
N THR A 195 -8.01 -2.34 18.18
CA THR A 195 -7.44 -2.10 19.52
C THR A 195 -8.24 -1.09 20.34
N SER A 196 -8.91 -0.13 19.67
CA SER A 196 -9.75 0.87 20.33
C SER A 196 -11.12 0.35 20.81
N ALA A 197 -11.55 -0.82 20.30
CA ALA A 197 -12.87 -1.40 20.56
C ALA A 197 -12.85 -2.58 21.54
N VAL A 198 -11.72 -2.86 22.17
CA VAL A 198 -11.52 -4.02 23.05
C VAL A 198 -10.88 -3.62 24.38
N SER A 199 -10.85 -4.55 25.37
CA SER A 199 -10.17 -4.33 26.64
C SER A 199 -8.65 -4.19 26.48
N GLU A 200 -7.97 -3.53 27.41
CA GLU A 200 -6.50 -3.32 27.36
C GLU A 200 -5.71 -4.62 27.19
N GLY A 201 -6.08 -5.70 27.86
CA GLY A 201 -5.43 -7.00 27.70
C GLY A 201 -5.59 -7.56 26.30
N THR A 202 -6.78 -7.43 25.71
CA THR A 202 -7.05 -7.84 24.33
C THR A 202 -6.31 -6.94 23.33
N ALA A 203 -6.29 -5.63 23.57
CA ALA A 203 -5.56 -4.68 22.74
C ALA A 203 -4.05 -4.97 22.70
N THR A 204 -3.47 -5.31 23.87
CA THR A 204 -2.06 -5.75 23.97
C THR A 204 -1.81 -7.02 23.15
N LEU A 205 -2.69 -8.01 23.23
CA LEU A 205 -2.59 -9.23 22.43
C LEU A 205 -2.67 -8.91 20.92
N LEU A 206 -3.61 -8.08 20.50
CA LEU A 206 -3.74 -7.64 19.12
C LEU A 206 -2.49 -6.90 18.63
N ALA A 207 -1.88 -6.06 19.47
CA ALA A 207 -0.62 -5.38 19.12
C ALA A 207 0.53 -6.37 18.87
N VAL A 208 0.62 -7.44 19.69
CA VAL A 208 1.61 -8.52 19.48
C VAL A 208 1.33 -9.27 18.18
N VAL A 209 0.06 -9.65 17.92
CA VAL A 209 -0.36 -10.32 16.69
C VAL A 209 -0.05 -9.44 15.48
N PHE A 210 -0.36 -8.14 15.58
CA PHE A 210 -0.01 -7.16 14.55
C PHE A 210 1.49 -7.13 14.25
N LEU A 211 2.33 -7.01 15.28
CA LEU A 211 3.79 -6.96 15.11
C LEU A 211 4.34 -8.22 14.43
N LEU A 212 3.88 -9.41 14.86
CA LEU A 212 4.28 -10.67 14.25
C LEU A 212 3.82 -10.77 12.78
N GLY A 213 2.57 -10.37 12.50
CA GLY A 213 2.00 -10.30 11.16
C GLY A 213 2.76 -9.34 10.26
N PHE A 214 3.09 -8.16 10.78
CA PHE A 214 3.86 -7.14 10.07
C PHE A 214 5.28 -7.64 9.71
N ILE A 215 6.00 -8.25 10.67
CA ILE A 215 7.31 -8.86 10.42
C ILE A 215 7.19 -9.94 9.33
N ARG A 216 6.14 -10.77 9.41
CA ARG A 216 5.88 -11.82 8.40
C ARG A 216 5.62 -11.23 7.02
N LEU A 217 4.83 -10.17 6.93
CA LEU A 217 4.51 -9.47 5.69
C LEU A 217 5.78 -8.90 5.04
N GLN A 218 6.66 -8.26 5.81
CA GLN A 218 7.94 -7.75 5.32
C GLN A 218 8.87 -8.87 4.81
N LYS A 219 8.85 -10.04 5.46
CA LYS A 219 9.59 -11.23 4.98
C LYS A 219 9.04 -11.76 3.66
N ILE A 220 7.69 -11.78 3.50
CA ILE A 220 7.04 -12.20 2.25
C ILE A 220 7.41 -11.23 1.12
N ALA A 221 7.32 -9.91 1.34
CA ALA A 221 7.69 -8.90 0.37
C ALA A 221 9.14 -9.06 -0.11
N ARG A 222 10.11 -9.20 0.82
CA ARG A 222 11.53 -9.45 0.48
C ARG A 222 11.71 -10.74 -0.34
N LYS A 223 10.99 -11.81 0.00
CA LYS A 223 11.05 -13.07 -0.74
C LYS A 223 10.46 -12.96 -2.15
N SER A 224 9.40 -12.16 -2.30
CA SER A 224 8.78 -11.90 -3.62
C SER A 224 9.74 -11.12 -4.53
N ILE A 225 10.43 -10.11 -4.00
CA ILE A 225 11.48 -9.38 -4.71
C ILE A 225 12.60 -10.33 -5.15
N ALA A 226 13.12 -11.14 -4.22
CA ALA A 226 14.23 -12.05 -4.54
C ALA A 226 13.87 -13.08 -5.63
N ARG A 227 12.60 -13.52 -5.69
CA ARG A 227 12.13 -14.48 -6.71
C ARG A 227 12.00 -13.87 -8.10
N HIS A 228 11.82 -12.56 -8.20
CA HIS A 228 11.69 -11.87 -9.49
C HIS A 228 13.04 -11.35 -9.99
N LEU A 229 14.06 -11.28 -9.12
CA LEU A 229 15.43 -10.95 -9.48
C LEU A 229 16.25 -12.20 -9.89
N SER A 230 15.74 -13.42 -9.70
CA SER A 230 16.39 -14.69 -10.06
C SER A 230 15.87 -15.23 -11.37
#